data_fb5e85dbcff9f9ee3930f7ec84ef1535
#
_entry.id   fb5e85dbcff9f9ee3930f7ec84ef1535
#
_cell.length_a   1.000
_cell.length_b   1.000
_cell.length_c   1.000
_cell.angle_alpha   90.00
_cell.angle_beta   90.00
_cell.angle_gamma   90.00
#
_symmetry.space_group_name_H-M   'P 1'
#
loop_
_entity.id
_entity.type
_entity.pdbx_description
1 polymer ?
#
loop_
_entity_poly.entity_id
_entity_poly.type
_entity_poly.pdbx_seq_one_letter_code
_entity_poly.pdbx_strand_id
1 'polypeptide(L)'
;DVEVDSKNMIRERVERHNIDCDLRWGYLHAAAKPSHMGWVNDTHEEWERYGYTDTAVYDKQRLEAHLQSKIYHGALWENNAGHLHPLNYALGLARAAKEAGVRIFEDSRVLTLDKGPTVSVKTDKGSVRAKFLVAAGNAYLGNMIPKLYGRVMLVGSFIVATEPLGAERASALIANNDAVSCTNNIVDYYRLSSDGRMLFGGRANYSGYEPSDLFAAVRPRMLNVFPQLADARLHYAWGGNLAITLDRLPHVGSMDGNI
;
A
#
# COMPACT_ATOMS: atom_id res chain seq x y z
N ASP A 1 0.67 5.99 20.05
CA ASP A 1 0.55 4.77 19.23
C ASP A 1 1.16 5.02 17.86
N VAL A 2 2.12 4.16 17.46
CA VAL A 2 2.91 4.35 16.22
C VAL A 2 2.02 4.46 14.97
N GLU A 3 0.93 3.70 14.89
CA GLU A 3 0.03 3.74 13.73
C GLU A 3 -0.75 5.04 13.65
N VAL A 4 -1.30 5.50 14.76
CA VAL A 4 -2.03 6.78 14.84
C VAL A 4 -1.07 7.95 14.55
N ASP A 5 0.13 7.91 15.12
CA ASP A 5 1.15 8.95 14.90
C ASP A 5 1.58 8.97 13.42
N SER A 6 1.73 7.81 12.78
CA SER A 6 2.09 7.72 11.36
C SER A 6 1.01 8.32 10.44
N LYS A 7 -0.26 8.05 10.72
CA LYS A 7 -1.40 8.64 9.98
C LYS A 7 -1.44 10.16 10.13
N ASN A 8 -1.28 10.66 11.35
CA ASN A 8 -1.21 12.10 11.63
C ASN A 8 -0.02 12.76 10.91
N MET A 9 1.14 12.08 10.90
CA MET A 9 2.32 12.57 10.19
C MET A 9 2.10 12.64 8.67
N ILE A 10 1.37 11.71 8.07
CA ILE A 10 1.00 11.78 6.64
C ILE A 10 0.12 13.00 6.39
N ARG A 11 -0.93 13.20 7.19
CA ARG A 11 -1.83 14.36 7.11
C ARG A 11 -1.05 15.67 7.19
N GLU A 12 -0.22 15.82 8.24
CA GLU A 12 0.61 17.00 8.46
C GLU A 12 1.57 17.28 7.29
N ARG A 13 2.21 16.26 6.73
CA ARG A 13 3.11 16.42 5.58
C ARG A 13 2.37 16.83 4.31
N VAL A 14 1.20 16.24 4.05
CA VAL A 14 0.36 16.62 2.90
C VAL A 14 -0.04 18.08 2.99
N GLU A 15 -0.51 18.52 4.16
CA GLU A 15 -0.91 19.90 4.40
C GLU A 15 0.29 20.87 4.36
N ARG A 16 1.34 20.59 5.13
CA ARG A 16 2.53 21.46 5.27
C ARG A 16 3.23 21.70 3.92
N HIS A 17 3.32 20.68 3.08
CA HIS A 17 4.03 20.76 1.80
C HIS A 17 3.10 20.90 0.60
N ASN A 18 1.80 21.10 0.84
CA ASN A 18 0.78 21.23 -0.19
C ASN A 18 0.91 20.12 -1.28
N ILE A 19 0.85 18.86 -0.84
CA ILE A 19 1.00 17.70 -1.71
C ILE A 19 -0.36 17.31 -2.28
N ASP A 20 -0.53 17.48 -3.57
CA ASP A 20 -1.74 17.04 -4.29
C ASP A 20 -1.66 15.53 -4.58
N CYS A 21 -2.06 14.73 -3.60
CA CYS A 21 -2.01 13.27 -3.67
C CYS A 21 -3.37 12.59 -3.50
N ASP A 22 -4.48 13.31 -3.64
CA ASP A 22 -5.84 12.77 -3.49
C ASP A 22 -5.98 11.94 -2.21
N LEU A 23 -5.56 12.49 -1.07
CA LEU A 23 -5.67 11.83 0.23
C LEU A 23 -7.14 11.71 0.62
N ARG A 24 -7.60 10.47 0.84
CA ARG A 24 -8.96 10.13 1.25
C ARG A 24 -8.93 9.28 2.51
N TRP A 25 -9.86 9.54 3.40
CA TRP A 25 -10.05 8.78 4.62
C TRP A 25 -11.26 7.86 4.50
N GLY A 26 -11.21 6.74 5.16
CA GLY A 26 -12.16 5.65 5.12
C GLY A 26 -11.53 4.36 4.57
N TYR A 27 -11.62 3.30 5.35
CA TYR A 27 -11.10 1.99 4.99
C TYR A 27 -12.06 0.89 5.44
N LEU A 28 -12.26 -0.12 4.59
CA LEU A 28 -13.09 -1.28 4.86
C LEU A 28 -12.25 -2.56 4.84
N HIS A 29 -12.23 -3.28 5.97
CA HIS A 29 -11.71 -4.63 6.07
C HIS A 29 -12.87 -5.61 5.86
N ALA A 30 -13.13 -6.00 4.60
CA ALA A 30 -14.31 -6.75 4.21
C ALA A 30 -14.19 -8.25 4.52
N ALA A 31 -15.12 -8.79 5.31
CA ALA A 31 -15.17 -10.20 5.70
C ALA A 31 -15.54 -11.10 4.52
N ALA A 32 -14.57 -11.84 3.98
CA ALA A 32 -14.72 -12.70 2.82
C ALA A 32 -15.47 -14.02 3.11
N LYS A 33 -15.65 -14.37 4.39
CA LYS A 33 -16.38 -15.56 4.86
C LYS A 33 -17.19 -15.21 6.09
N PRO A 34 -18.30 -15.94 6.37
CA PRO A 34 -19.08 -15.73 7.59
C PRO A 34 -18.23 -15.85 8.87
N SER A 35 -17.31 -16.82 8.90
CA SER A 35 -16.40 -17.03 10.04
C SER A 35 -15.43 -15.87 10.29
N HIS A 36 -15.16 -15.01 9.30
CA HIS A 36 -14.30 -13.85 9.45
C HIS A 36 -14.98 -12.69 10.19
N MET A 37 -16.31 -12.74 10.40
CA MET A 37 -17.02 -11.76 11.23
C MET A 37 -16.60 -11.84 12.70
N GLY A 38 -16.18 -13.02 13.19
CA GLY A 38 -15.57 -13.15 14.51
C GLY A 38 -14.35 -12.22 14.65
N TRP A 39 -13.42 -12.32 13.71
CA TRP A 39 -12.25 -11.44 13.68
C TRP A 39 -12.62 -9.94 13.61
N VAL A 40 -13.64 -9.59 12.82
CA VAL A 40 -14.14 -8.20 12.70
C VAL A 40 -14.59 -7.66 14.06
N ASN A 41 -15.41 -8.44 14.78
CA ASN A 41 -15.92 -8.03 16.08
C ASN A 41 -14.80 -7.97 17.14
N ASP A 42 -13.99 -9.03 17.21
CA ASP A 42 -12.90 -9.12 18.20
C ASP A 42 -11.90 -7.97 18.00
N THR A 43 -11.57 -7.63 16.75
CA THR A 43 -10.66 -6.52 16.43
C THR A 43 -11.24 -5.17 16.81
N HIS A 44 -12.52 -4.94 16.52
CA HIS A 44 -13.22 -3.72 16.91
C HIS A 44 -13.21 -3.53 18.43
N GLU A 45 -13.59 -4.56 19.19
CA GLU A 45 -13.61 -4.53 20.66
C GLU A 45 -12.19 -4.36 21.25
N GLU A 46 -11.20 -4.99 20.64
CA GLU A 46 -9.82 -4.85 21.06
C GLU A 46 -9.32 -3.41 20.86
N TRP A 47 -9.55 -2.83 19.70
CA TRP A 47 -9.13 -1.46 19.40
C TRP A 47 -9.82 -0.43 20.29
N GLU A 48 -11.12 -0.59 20.55
CA GLU A 48 -11.85 0.26 21.51
C GLU A 48 -11.23 0.19 22.92
N ARG A 49 -10.85 -1.00 23.38
CA ARG A 49 -10.15 -1.17 24.68
C ARG A 49 -8.83 -0.41 24.76
N TYR A 50 -8.15 -0.26 23.63
CA TYR A 50 -6.92 0.55 23.55
C TYR A 50 -7.17 2.01 23.23
N GLY A 51 -8.41 2.46 23.22
CA GLY A 51 -8.80 3.87 23.01
C GLY A 51 -8.84 4.28 21.52
N TYR A 52 -8.78 3.32 20.60
CA TYR A 52 -8.97 3.60 19.18
C TYR A 52 -10.44 3.40 18.80
N THR A 53 -11.21 4.49 18.81
CA THR A 53 -12.68 4.48 18.70
C THR A 53 -13.21 4.91 17.32
N ASP A 54 -12.32 5.25 16.39
CA ASP A 54 -12.68 5.67 15.02
C ASP A 54 -13.01 4.48 14.11
N THR A 55 -13.72 3.48 14.64
CA THR A 55 -14.08 2.27 13.92
C THR A 55 -15.56 1.93 14.09
N ALA A 56 -16.09 1.14 13.16
CA ALA A 56 -17.45 0.61 13.26
C ALA A 56 -17.56 -0.76 12.58
N VAL A 57 -18.34 -1.65 13.18
CA VAL A 57 -18.72 -2.90 12.55
C VAL A 57 -19.88 -2.65 11.59
N TYR A 58 -19.71 -3.03 10.34
CA TYR A 58 -20.77 -3.06 9.34
C TYR A 58 -21.25 -4.50 9.17
N ASP A 59 -22.53 -4.72 9.40
CA ASP A 59 -23.18 -5.94 8.96
C ASP A 59 -23.29 -5.99 7.43
N LYS A 60 -23.80 -7.08 6.91
CA LYS A 60 -23.95 -7.27 5.47
C LYS A 60 -24.82 -6.20 4.82
N GLN A 61 -25.93 -5.83 5.45
CA GLN A 61 -26.87 -4.84 4.90
C GLN A 61 -26.23 -3.45 4.83
N ARG A 62 -25.56 -3.03 5.89
CA ARG A 62 -24.85 -1.76 5.95
C ARG A 62 -23.70 -1.73 4.96
N LEU A 63 -22.93 -2.82 4.87
CA LEU A 63 -21.84 -2.92 3.90
C LEU A 63 -22.33 -2.81 2.47
N GLU A 64 -23.41 -3.49 2.09
CA GLU A 64 -23.98 -3.43 0.74
C GLU A 64 -24.49 -2.04 0.33
N ALA A 65 -24.80 -1.17 1.28
CA ALA A 65 -25.12 0.24 1.03
C ALA A 65 -23.88 1.09 0.68
N HIS A 66 -22.69 0.66 1.11
CA HIS A 66 -21.42 1.36 0.87
C HIS A 66 -20.58 0.73 -0.24
N LEU A 67 -20.68 -0.59 -0.40
CA LEU A 67 -19.89 -1.39 -1.32
C LEU A 67 -20.80 -2.30 -2.14
N GLN A 68 -20.90 -2.05 -3.43
CA GLN A 68 -21.76 -2.79 -4.37
C GLN A 68 -21.17 -4.18 -4.72
N SER A 69 -20.97 -5.00 -3.69
CA SER A 69 -20.48 -6.36 -3.82
C SER A 69 -21.29 -7.31 -2.93
N LYS A 70 -21.68 -8.45 -3.48
CA LYS A 70 -22.50 -9.45 -2.78
C LYS A 70 -21.70 -10.53 -2.06
N ILE A 71 -20.37 -10.57 -2.29
CA ILE A 71 -19.54 -11.69 -1.82
C ILE A 71 -19.13 -11.55 -0.35
N TYR A 72 -19.26 -10.37 0.25
CA TYR A 72 -18.82 -10.10 1.62
C TYR A 72 -19.97 -10.27 2.63
N HIS A 73 -19.60 -10.54 3.86
CA HIS A 73 -20.53 -10.84 4.96
C HIS A 73 -20.64 -9.71 5.98
N GLY A 74 -19.84 -8.69 5.87
CA GLY A 74 -19.74 -7.51 6.70
C GLY A 74 -18.32 -6.95 6.60
N ALA A 75 -18.01 -5.93 7.41
CA ALA A 75 -16.67 -5.33 7.43
C ALA A 75 -16.39 -4.63 8.76
N LEU A 76 -15.12 -4.46 9.08
CA LEU A 76 -14.65 -3.44 9.99
C LEU A 76 -14.37 -2.18 9.17
N TRP A 77 -15.08 -1.09 9.46
CA TRP A 77 -14.81 0.22 8.89
C TRP A 77 -13.91 1.03 9.82
N GLU A 78 -12.95 1.71 9.25
CA GLU A 78 -11.98 2.52 9.95
C GLU A 78 -11.96 3.94 9.34
N ASN A 79 -12.36 4.94 10.12
CA ASN A 79 -12.46 6.33 9.67
C ASN A 79 -11.09 6.99 9.48
N ASN A 80 -10.13 6.62 10.32
CA ASN A 80 -8.79 7.22 10.36
C ASN A 80 -7.73 6.44 9.55
N ALA A 81 -8.12 5.40 8.81
CA ALA A 81 -7.31 4.83 7.74
C ALA A 81 -7.79 5.35 6.40
N GLY A 82 -7.00 5.17 5.34
CA GLY A 82 -7.38 5.72 4.06
C GLY A 82 -6.40 5.37 2.94
N HIS A 83 -6.49 6.13 1.87
CA HIS A 83 -5.63 5.94 0.70
C HIS A 83 -5.23 7.28 0.07
N LEU A 84 -4.22 7.23 -0.75
CA LEU A 84 -3.71 8.38 -1.50
C LEU A 84 -3.13 7.92 -2.85
N HIS A 85 -2.78 8.87 -3.71
CA HIS A 85 -2.02 8.59 -4.93
C HIS A 85 -0.52 8.46 -4.59
N PRO A 86 0.05 7.23 -4.54
CA PRO A 86 1.38 7.02 -3.95
C PRO A 86 2.49 7.74 -4.71
N LEU A 87 2.41 7.81 -6.05
CA LEU A 87 3.41 8.53 -6.85
C LEU A 87 3.36 10.03 -6.59
N ASN A 88 2.18 10.65 -6.55
CA ASN A 88 2.04 12.08 -6.26
C ASN A 88 2.56 12.41 -4.86
N TYR A 89 2.28 11.55 -3.88
CA TYR A 89 2.82 11.71 -2.53
C TYR A 89 4.34 11.62 -2.52
N ALA A 90 4.94 10.63 -3.18
CA ALA A 90 6.38 10.47 -3.29
C ALA A 90 7.05 11.68 -3.98
N LEU A 91 6.47 12.17 -5.08
CA LEU A 91 6.97 13.36 -5.79
C LEU A 91 6.84 14.63 -4.94
N GLY A 92 5.76 14.76 -4.18
CA GLY A 92 5.57 15.86 -3.22
C GLY A 92 6.63 15.86 -2.11
N LEU A 93 6.90 14.68 -1.53
CA LEU A 93 7.99 14.51 -0.55
C LEU A 93 9.36 14.81 -1.14
N ALA A 94 9.62 14.35 -2.37
CA ALA A 94 10.89 14.62 -3.06
C ALA A 94 11.08 16.13 -3.30
N ARG A 95 10.01 16.84 -3.68
CA ARG A 95 10.03 18.32 -3.80
C ARG A 95 10.37 18.95 -2.45
N ALA A 96 9.65 18.61 -1.39
CA ALA A 96 9.88 19.14 -0.04
C ALA A 96 11.32 18.86 0.44
N ALA A 97 11.85 17.68 0.18
CA ALA A 97 13.23 17.34 0.52
C ALA A 97 14.24 18.21 -0.24
N LYS A 98 14.04 18.46 -1.54
CA LYS A 98 14.89 19.36 -2.34
C LYS A 98 14.84 20.80 -1.81
N GLU A 99 13.67 21.31 -1.44
CA GLU A 99 13.49 22.62 -0.84
C GLU A 99 14.22 22.74 0.51
N ALA A 100 14.30 21.63 1.26
CA ALA A 100 15.08 21.53 2.50
C ALA A 100 16.59 21.34 2.26
N GLY A 101 17.08 21.38 1.01
CA GLY A 101 18.49 21.28 0.65
C GLY A 101 19.00 19.85 0.42
N VAL A 102 18.15 18.85 0.40
CA VAL A 102 18.52 17.46 0.08
C VAL A 102 18.85 17.33 -1.41
N ARG A 103 20.00 16.72 -1.71
CA ARG A 103 20.37 16.37 -3.08
C ARG A 103 19.85 14.98 -3.41
N ILE A 104 19.01 14.87 -4.43
CA ILE A 104 18.44 13.61 -4.93
C ILE A 104 19.14 13.27 -6.24
N PHE A 105 19.65 12.04 -6.34
CA PHE A 105 20.33 11.51 -7.53
C PHE A 105 19.53 10.34 -8.07
N GLU A 106 18.81 10.56 -9.15
CA GLU A 106 18.11 9.52 -9.90
C GLU A 106 19.09 8.76 -10.80
N ASP A 107 18.70 7.60 -11.31
CA ASP A 107 19.55 6.74 -12.17
C ASP A 107 20.95 6.49 -11.59
N SER A 108 21.03 6.36 -10.27
CA SER A 108 22.26 6.27 -9.52
C SER A 108 22.23 5.05 -8.58
N ARG A 109 22.10 3.87 -9.20
CA ARG A 109 22.06 2.61 -8.47
C ARG A 109 23.34 2.41 -7.67
N VAL A 110 23.20 2.16 -6.36
CA VAL A 110 24.32 1.79 -5.51
C VAL A 110 24.76 0.36 -5.84
N LEU A 111 26.04 0.20 -6.16
CA LEU A 111 26.65 -1.07 -6.55
C LEU A 111 27.42 -1.72 -5.39
N THR A 112 28.10 -0.90 -4.57
CA THR A 112 28.85 -1.37 -3.40
C THR A 112 28.63 -0.47 -2.21
N LEU A 113 28.74 -1.08 -1.04
CA LEU A 113 28.70 -0.42 0.26
C LEU A 113 29.95 -0.81 1.05
N ASP A 114 30.83 0.15 1.30
CA ASP A 114 32.01 -0.01 2.12
C ASP A 114 31.71 0.53 3.53
N LYS A 115 31.83 -0.34 4.54
CA LYS A 115 31.58 -0.03 5.95
C LYS A 115 32.82 0.55 6.61
N GLY A 116 32.64 1.24 7.72
CA GLY A 116 33.72 1.81 8.52
C GLY A 116 33.26 3.05 9.27
N PRO A 117 34.18 3.79 9.94
CA PRO A 117 33.85 5.05 10.62
C PRO A 117 33.23 6.10 9.72
N THR A 118 33.52 6.02 8.44
CA THR A 118 32.85 6.77 7.36
C THR A 118 32.36 5.75 6.36
N VAL A 119 31.06 5.73 6.14
CA VAL A 119 30.43 4.84 5.15
C VAL A 119 30.65 5.39 3.76
N SER A 120 30.97 4.52 2.80
CA SER A 120 31.11 4.87 1.38
C SER A 120 30.20 4.02 0.52
N VAL A 121 29.47 4.65 -0.37
CA VAL A 121 28.69 3.97 -1.43
C VAL A 121 29.21 4.35 -2.79
N LYS A 122 29.23 3.39 -3.72
CA LYS A 122 29.64 3.61 -5.11
C LYS A 122 28.49 3.31 -6.06
N THR A 123 28.37 4.13 -7.07
CA THR A 123 27.50 3.94 -8.23
C THR A 123 28.37 3.74 -9.48
N ASP A 124 27.76 3.52 -10.63
CA ASP A 124 28.44 3.53 -11.94
C ASP A 124 29.04 4.91 -12.29
N LYS A 125 28.48 5.99 -11.72
CA LYS A 125 28.82 7.38 -12.09
C LYS A 125 29.62 8.13 -11.02
N GLY A 126 29.79 7.57 -9.81
CA GLY A 126 30.49 8.26 -8.74
C GLY A 126 30.39 7.54 -7.39
N SER A 127 30.83 8.26 -6.36
CA SER A 127 30.75 7.75 -4.98
C SER A 127 30.34 8.84 -4.01
N VAL A 128 29.73 8.41 -2.88
CA VAL A 128 29.36 9.27 -1.76
C VAL A 128 29.97 8.71 -0.49
N ARG A 129 30.56 9.59 0.33
CA ARG A 129 31.05 9.29 1.67
C ARG A 129 30.22 10.05 2.69
N ALA A 130 29.79 9.38 3.75
CA ALA A 130 28.95 9.97 4.79
C ALA A 130 29.28 9.41 6.17
N LYS A 131 28.97 10.17 7.23
CA LYS A 131 29.06 9.68 8.60
C LYS A 131 28.03 8.60 8.89
N PHE A 132 26.83 8.73 8.31
CA PHE A 132 25.70 7.82 8.50
C PHE A 132 25.11 7.46 7.14
N LEU A 133 24.51 6.26 7.06
CA LEU A 133 23.77 5.78 5.91
C LEU A 133 22.42 5.22 6.38
N VAL A 134 21.35 5.58 5.69
CA VAL A 134 20.04 4.95 5.87
C VAL A 134 19.75 4.06 4.68
N ALA A 135 19.63 2.76 4.92
CA ALA A 135 19.32 1.77 3.90
C ALA A 135 17.80 1.59 3.80
N ALA A 136 17.15 2.39 2.98
CA ALA A 136 15.69 2.41 2.80
C ALA A 136 15.25 1.80 1.44
N GLY A 137 15.97 0.78 0.96
CA GLY A 137 15.77 0.18 -0.36
C GLY A 137 14.60 -0.79 -0.47
N ASN A 138 13.90 -1.11 0.63
CA ASN A 138 12.76 -2.03 0.68
C ASN A 138 13.07 -3.34 -0.09
N ALA A 139 12.18 -3.76 -0.98
CA ALA A 139 12.30 -4.95 -1.81
C ALA A 139 13.50 -4.91 -2.80
N TYR A 140 14.02 -3.73 -3.07
CA TYR A 140 15.08 -3.52 -4.06
C TYR A 140 16.49 -3.40 -3.45
N LEU A 141 16.62 -3.61 -2.13
CA LEU A 141 17.90 -3.59 -1.46
C LEU A 141 18.83 -4.72 -1.94
N GLY A 142 18.26 -5.84 -2.38
CA GLY A 142 18.99 -7.00 -2.85
C GLY A 142 19.97 -7.54 -1.79
N ASN A 143 21.11 -8.04 -2.23
CA ASN A 143 22.15 -8.57 -1.35
C ASN A 143 23.16 -7.50 -0.87
N MET A 144 22.81 -6.21 -0.98
CA MET A 144 23.67 -5.11 -0.51
C MET A 144 23.98 -5.21 0.99
N ILE A 145 23.01 -5.68 1.77
CA ILE A 145 23.14 -5.95 3.20
C ILE A 145 22.76 -7.40 3.46
N PRO A 146 23.72 -8.34 3.42
CA PRO A 146 23.45 -9.77 3.52
C PRO A 146 22.67 -10.19 4.76
N LYS A 147 22.85 -9.48 5.89
CA LYS A 147 22.12 -9.74 7.13
C LYS A 147 20.60 -9.51 7.00
N LEU A 148 20.15 -8.63 6.11
CA LEU A 148 18.75 -8.33 5.85
C LEU A 148 18.16 -9.23 4.77
N TYR A 149 18.97 -9.65 3.80
CA TYR A 149 18.51 -10.45 2.65
C TYR A 149 17.76 -11.71 3.04
N GLY A 150 18.25 -12.45 4.03
CA GLY A 150 17.60 -13.68 4.51
C GLY A 150 16.42 -13.46 5.47
N ARG A 151 16.07 -12.20 5.78
CA ARG A 151 14.98 -11.85 6.71
C ARG A 151 13.77 -11.22 6.03
N VAL A 152 13.84 -11.08 4.73
CA VAL A 152 12.81 -10.46 3.91
C VAL A 152 12.44 -11.40 2.79
N MET A 153 11.15 -11.67 2.65
CA MET A 153 10.59 -12.43 1.52
C MET A 153 10.07 -11.46 0.47
N LEU A 154 10.52 -11.61 -0.77
CA LEU A 154 10.00 -10.84 -1.89
C LEU A 154 8.69 -11.45 -2.37
N VAL A 155 7.65 -10.64 -2.39
CA VAL A 155 6.33 -11.05 -2.85
C VAL A 155 5.86 -10.10 -3.96
N GLY A 156 5.67 -10.63 -5.16
CA GLY A 156 5.09 -9.88 -6.27
C GLY A 156 3.62 -9.59 -6.03
N SER A 157 3.20 -8.35 -6.20
CA SER A 157 1.81 -7.91 -6.14
C SER A 157 1.44 -7.15 -7.41
N PHE A 158 0.20 -7.32 -7.88
CA PHE A 158 -0.22 -6.83 -9.19
C PHE A 158 -1.53 -6.08 -9.09
N ILE A 159 -1.65 -5.00 -9.85
CA ILE A 159 -2.82 -4.13 -9.89
C ILE A 159 -3.24 -3.94 -11.35
N VAL A 160 -4.54 -3.89 -11.59
CA VAL A 160 -5.14 -3.42 -12.83
C VAL A 160 -5.94 -2.16 -12.59
N ALA A 161 -6.04 -1.30 -13.60
CA ALA A 161 -6.90 -0.13 -13.59
C ALA A 161 -7.86 -0.17 -14.78
N THR A 162 -9.13 0.09 -14.51
CA THR A 162 -10.14 0.23 -15.57
C THR A 162 -9.95 1.54 -16.35
N GLU A 163 -10.71 1.71 -17.42
CA GLU A 163 -11.01 3.03 -17.95
C GLU A 163 -11.73 3.90 -16.89
N PRO A 164 -11.77 5.24 -17.02
CA PRO A 164 -12.61 6.07 -16.16
C PRO A 164 -14.07 5.62 -16.27
N LEU A 165 -14.68 5.32 -15.10
CA LEU A 165 -16.05 4.78 -15.06
C LEU A 165 -17.13 5.87 -15.08
N GLY A 166 -16.72 7.14 -14.89
CA GLY A 166 -17.63 8.25 -14.63
C GLY A 166 -18.09 8.30 -13.16
N ALA A 167 -18.47 9.47 -12.70
CA ALA A 167 -18.74 9.73 -11.28
C ALA A 167 -19.89 8.87 -10.74
N GLU A 168 -20.98 8.73 -11.48
CA GLU A 168 -22.15 7.96 -11.08
C GLU A 168 -21.81 6.47 -10.89
N ARG A 169 -21.18 5.86 -11.90
CA ARG A 169 -20.81 4.44 -11.82
C ARG A 169 -19.75 4.17 -10.76
N ALA A 170 -18.77 5.06 -10.62
CA ALA A 170 -17.73 4.93 -9.60
C ALA A 170 -18.32 5.01 -8.18
N SER A 171 -19.14 6.01 -7.89
CA SER A 171 -19.80 6.15 -6.58
C SER A 171 -20.81 5.03 -6.29
N ALA A 172 -21.42 4.45 -7.31
CA ALA A 172 -22.28 3.28 -7.14
C ALA A 172 -21.50 2.03 -6.70
N LEU A 173 -20.21 1.91 -7.05
CA LEU A 173 -19.37 0.78 -6.64
C LEU A 173 -18.87 0.91 -5.21
N ILE A 174 -18.39 2.11 -4.83
CA ILE A 174 -17.85 2.44 -3.50
C ILE A 174 -18.36 3.84 -3.14
N ALA A 175 -19.41 3.91 -2.34
CA ALA A 175 -20.18 5.14 -2.12
C ALA A 175 -19.34 6.31 -1.55
N ASN A 176 -18.46 6.03 -0.60
CA ASN A 176 -17.63 7.04 0.06
C ASN A 176 -16.20 7.11 -0.49
N ASN A 177 -15.91 6.37 -1.57
CA ASN A 177 -14.53 6.20 -2.05
C ASN A 177 -13.57 5.68 -0.97
N ASP A 178 -14.06 4.81 -0.08
CA ASP A 178 -13.22 4.12 0.89
C ASP A 178 -12.24 3.18 0.18
N ALA A 179 -11.04 3.00 0.75
CA ALA A 179 -10.20 1.88 0.35
C ALA A 179 -10.78 0.59 0.93
N VAL A 180 -10.63 -0.51 0.22
CA VAL A 180 -11.16 -1.81 0.66
C VAL A 180 -10.09 -2.89 0.55
N SER A 181 -9.97 -3.72 1.58
CA SER A 181 -9.26 -4.99 1.51
C SER A 181 -10.14 -6.12 2.03
N CYS A 182 -9.97 -7.33 1.52
CA CYS A 182 -10.66 -8.49 2.05
C CYS A 182 -9.81 -9.26 3.07
N THR A 183 -10.46 -10.06 3.90
CA THR A 183 -9.82 -10.86 4.96
C THR A 183 -9.29 -12.22 4.46
N ASN A 184 -9.10 -12.42 3.17
CA ASN A 184 -8.47 -13.62 2.62
C ASN A 184 -6.95 -13.60 2.80
N ASN A 185 -6.30 -14.78 2.84
CA ASN A 185 -4.83 -14.88 2.89
C ASN A 185 -4.14 -14.23 1.69
N ILE A 186 -4.72 -14.37 0.50
CA ILE A 186 -4.36 -13.58 -0.69
C ILE A 186 -5.40 -12.49 -0.79
N VAL A 187 -5.03 -11.32 -0.32
CA VAL A 187 -5.91 -10.17 -0.17
C VAL A 187 -6.29 -9.62 -1.54
N ASP A 188 -7.58 -9.44 -1.76
CA ASP A 188 -8.09 -8.51 -2.77
C ASP A 188 -8.14 -7.14 -2.13
N TYR A 189 -7.57 -6.14 -2.79
CA TYR A 189 -7.59 -4.77 -2.32
C TYR A 189 -7.88 -3.82 -3.48
N TYR A 190 -8.70 -2.84 -3.23
CA TYR A 190 -9.15 -1.96 -4.31
C TYR A 190 -9.64 -0.61 -3.77
N ARG A 191 -9.65 0.36 -4.65
CA ARG A 191 -10.13 1.71 -4.43
C ARG A 191 -10.46 2.40 -5.76
N LEU A 192 -11.09 3.55 -5.69
CA LEU A 192 -11.22 4.42 -6.85
C LEU A 192 -10.03 5.40 -6.91
N SER A 193 -9.59 5.72 -8.12
CA SER A 193 -8.66 6.83 -8.38
C SER A 193 -9.42 8.16 -8.47
N SER A 194 -8.69 9.28 -8.43
CA SER A 194 -9.26 10.62 -8.55
C SER A 194 -10.01 10.85 -9.86
N ASP A 195 -9.65 10.14 -10.93
CA ASP A 195 -10.33 10.18 -12.23
C ASP A 195 -11.42 9.09 -12.38
N GLY A 196 -11.80 8.44 -11.28
CA GLY A 196 -12.93 7.50 -11.24
C GLY A 196 -12.66 6.14 -11.85
N ARG A 197 -11.40 5.67 -11.87
CA ARG A 197 -11.06 4.29 -12.26
C ARG A 197 -11.15 3.35 -11.08
N MET A 198 -11.57 2.12 -11.29
CA MET A 198 -11.34 1.05 -10.33
C MET A 198 -9.87 0.60 -10.42
N LEU A 199 -9.12 0.78 -9.34
CA LEU A 199 -7.80 0.19 -9.13
C LEU A 199 -7.99 -1.09 -8.32
N PHE A 200 -7.70 -2.25 -8.91
CA PHE A 200 -7.93 -3.54 -8.26
C PHE A 200 -6.63 -4.36 -8.21
N GLY A 201 -6.19 -4.68 -7.02
CA GLY A 201 -5.09 -5.58 -6.74
C GLY A 201 -5.56 -6.85 -6.04
N GLY A 202 -4.90 -7.97 -6.26
CA GLY A 202 -5.42 -9.19 -5.67
C GLY A 202 -4.71 -10.47 -6.02
N ARG A 203 -3.45 -10.42 -6.36
CA ARG A 203 -2.64 -11.61 -6.58
C ARG A 203 -1.29 -11.45 -5.90
N ALA A 204 -0.91 -12.44 -5.11
CA ALA A 204 0.43 -12.56 -4.57
C ALA A 204 1.24 -13.61 -5.35
N ASN A 205 2.49 -13.32 -5.65
CA ASN A 205 3.40 -14.24 -6.29
C ASN A 205 4.69 -14.38 -5.49
N TYR A 206 4.95 -15.58 -5.02
CA TYR A 206 6.12 -15.95 -4.22
C TYR A 206 7.25 -16.56 -5.05
N SER A 207 7.03 -16.79 -6.35
CA SER A 207 8.02 -17.43 -7.24
C SER A 207 9.04 -16.46 -7.85
N GLY A 208 8.83 -15.15 -7.70
CA GLY A 208 9.64 -14.11 -8.33
C GLY A 208 9.37 -13.90 -9.83
N TYR A 209 8.43 -14.66 -10.43
CA TYR A 209 8.06 -14.49 -11.84
C TYR A 209 6.81 -13.62 -11.97
N GLU A 210 6.89 -12.61 -12.83
CA GLU A 210 5.74 -11.79 -13.19
C GLU A 210 4.87 -12.56 -14.22
N PRO A 211 3.53 -12.58 -14.06
CA PRO A 211 2.65 -13.13 -15.09
C PRO A 211 2.84 -12.43 -16.44
N SER A 212 2.88 -13.18 -17.52
CA SER A 212 3.02 -12.62 -18.88
C SER A 212 1.83 -11.76 -19.30
N ASP A 213 0.64 -12.01 -18.73
CA ASP A 213 -0.57 -11.23 -18.92
C ASP A 213 -1.18 -10.89 -17.56
N LEU A 214 -0.92 -9.66 -17.09
CA LEU A 214 -1.44 -9.14 -15.83
C LEU A 214 -2.95 -8.92 -15.87
N PHE A 215 -3.51 -8.55 -17.03
CA PHE A 215 -4.94 -8.37 -17.18
C PHE A 215 -5.67 -9.70 -16.97
N ALA A 216 -5.22 -10.76 -17.66
CA ALA A 216 -5.79 -12.09 -17.51
C ALA A 216 -5.59 -12.64 -16.08
N ALA A 217 -4.51 -12.27 -15.40
CA ALA A 217 -4.22 -12.74 -14.06
C ALA A 217 -5.10 -12.10 -12.97
N VAL A 218 -5.49 -10.83 -13.11
CA VAL A 218 -6.21 -10.08 -12.05
C VAL A 218 -7.69 -9.90 -12.37
N ARG A 219 -8.07 -9.73 -13.65
CA ARG A 219 -9.46 -9.49 -14.07
C ARG A 219 -10.49 -10.47 -13.49
N PRO A 220 -10.27 -11.80 -13.46
CA PRO A 220 -11.25 -12.72 -12.88
C PRO A 220 -11.54 -12.45 -11.41
N ARG A 221 -10.55 -12.04 -10.63
CA ARG A 221 -10.74 -11.67 -9.21
C ARG A 221 -11.56 -10.39 -9.08
N MET A 222 -11.27 -9.38 -9.90
CA MET A 222 -12.05 -8.14 -9.96
C MET A 222 -13.52 -8.44 -10.31
N LEU A 223 -13.78 -9.27 -11.30
CA LEU A 223 -15.15 -9.63 -11.71
C LEU A 223 -15.88 -10.53 -10.70
N ASN A 224 -15.16 -11.29 -9.88
CA ASN A 224 -15.77 -11.99 -8.76
C ASN A 224 -16.30 -11.00 -7.69
N VAL A 225 -15.60 -9.92 -7.45
CA VAL A 225 -16.00 -8.85 -6.51
C VAL A 225 -17.04 -7.93 -7.15
N PHE A 226 -16.82 -7.52 -8.39
CA PHE A 226 -17.63 -6.56 -9.16
C PHE A 226 -18.03 -7.13 -10.53
N PRO A 227 -19.00 -8.05 -10.61
CA PRO A 227 -19.45 -8.60 -11.89
C PRO A 227 -20.02 -7.53 -12.83
N GLN A 228 -20.51 -6.41 -12.29
CA GLN A 228 -21.00 -5.26 -13.03
C GLN A 228 -19.88 -4.48 -13.79
N LEU A 229 -18.62 -4.84 -13.62
CA LEU A 229 -17.49 -4.32 -14.40
C LEU A 229 -17.10 -5.19 -15.60
N ALA A 230 -17.92 -6.18 -15.98
CA ALA A 230 -17.61 -7.10 -17.07
C ALA A 230 -17.40 -6.41 -18.42
N ASP A 231 -18.08 -5.30 -18.68
CA ASP A 231 -17.97 -4.46 -19.87
C ASP A 231 -16.85 -3.41 -19.80
N ALA A 232 -16.31 -3.15 -18.60
CA ALA A 232 -15.28 -2.15 -18.42
C ALA A 232 -13.95 -2.61 -19.02
N ARG A 233 -13.32 -1.73 -19.80
CA ARG A 233 -11.99 -1.98 -20.36
C ARG A 233 -10.92 -1.76 -19.30
N LEU A 234 -9.92 -2.63 -19.27
CA LEU A 234 -8.72 -2.46 -18.47
C LEU A 234 -7.71 -1.64 -19.27
N HIS A 235 -7.31 -0.49 -18.75
CA HIS A 235 -6.40 0.42 -19.42
C HIS A 235 -4.96 0.21 -18.99
N TYR A 236 -4.73 -0.10 -17.70
CA TYR A 236 -3.39 -0.23 -17.14
C TYR A 236 -3.28 -1.50 -16.31
N ALA A 237 -2.10 -2.08 -16.32
CA ALA A 237 -1.70 -3.14 -15.41
C ALA A 237 -0.23 -2.94 -15.03
N TRP A 238 0.10 -3.18 -13.78
CA TRP A 238 1.47 -3.11 -13.30
C TRP A 238 1.68 -4.03 -12.10
N GLY A 239 2.92 -4.35 -11.83
CA GLY A 239 3.34 -5.11 -10.67
C GLY A 239 4.49 -4.46 -9.94
N GLY A 240 4.76 -4.95 -8.75
CA GLY A 240 5.89 -4.57 -7.94
C GLY A 240 6.14 -5.59 -6.84
N ASN A 241 7.37 -5.59 -6.31
CA ASN A 241 7.73 -6.46 -5.21
C ASN A 241 7.52 -5.77 -3.87
N LEU A 242 6.91 -6.49 -2.94
CA LEU A 242 6.82 -6.15 -1.53
C LEU A 242 7.94 -6.86 -0.78
N ALA A 243 8.53 -6.18 0.19
CA ALA A 243 9.46 -6.78 1.16
C ALA A 243 8.68 -7.20 2.41
N ILE A 244 8.30 -8.47 2.49
CA ILE A 244 7.60 -9.00 3.66
C ILE A 244 8.65 -9.50 4.65
N THR A 245 8.73 -8.86 5.82
CA THR A 245 9.56 -9.31 6.94
C THR A 245 9.02 -10.60 7.55
N LEU A 246 9.86 -11.37 8.23
CA LEU A 246 9.47 -12.67 8.81
C LEU A 246 8.36 -12.55 9.86
N ASP A 247 8.35 -11.46 10.61
CA ASP A 247 7.34 -11.14 11.63
C ASP A 247 6.22 -10.23 11.13
N ARG A 248 6.30 -9.79 9.86
CA ARG A 248 5.38 -8.85 9.20
C ARG A 248 5.34 -7.45 9.83
N LEU A 249 6.27 -7.14 10.72
CA LEU A 249 6.40 -5.81 11.31
C LEU A 249 7.42 -4.97 10.52
N PRO A 250 7.31 -3.63 10.55
CA PRO A 250 8.35 -2.75 10.02
C PRO A 250 9.68 -3.03 10.72
N HIS A 251 10.75 -3.22 9.95
CA HIS A 251 12.09 -3.43 10.49
C HIS A 251 12.84 -2.12 10.54
N VAL A 252 13.14 -1.65 11.74
CA VAL A 252 13.99 -0.49 12.02
C VAL A 252 15.12 -0.95 12.95
N GLY A 253 16.36 -0.66 12.56
CA GLY A 253 17.50 -1.08 13.33
C GLY A 253 18.79 -0.36 12.92
N SER A 254 19.85 -0.57 13.68
CA SER A 254 21.19 -0.04 13.39
C SER A 254 22.16 -1.17 13.21
N MET A 255 23.09 -1.00 12.29
CA MET A 255 24.22 -1.90 12.05
C MET A 255 25.52 -1.12 12.11
N ASP A 256 26.52 -1.74 12.75
CA ASP A 256 27.87 -1.22 12.82
C ASP A 256 27.94 0.23 13.36
N GLY A 257 26.88 0.70 14.03
CA GLY A 257 26.77 2.01 14.69
C GLY A 257 26.43 3.19 13.78
N ASN A 258 26.48 3.02 12.47
CA ASN A 258 26.23 4.13 11.52
C ASN A 258 25.48 3.75 10.22
N ILE A 259 24.91 2.55 10.17
CA ILE A 259 24.03 2.10 9.09
C ILE A 259 22.67 1.74 9.65
#